data_4c13813c1482aa3d60e223caa7cdcebd
#
_entry.id   4c13813c1482aa3d60e223caa7cdcebd
#
_cell.length_a   1.000
_cell.length_b   1.000
_cell.length_c   1.000
_cell.angle_alpha   90.00
_cell.angle_beta   90.00
_cell.angle_gamma   90.00
#
_symmetry.space_group_name_H-M   'P 1'
#
loop_
_entity.id
_entity.type
_entity.pdbx_description
1 polymer ?
#
loop_
_entity_poly.entity_id
_entity_poly.type
_entity_poly.pdbx_seq_one_letter_code
_entity_poly.pdbx_strand_id
1 'polypeptide(L)'
;MLQYRPVTSKIDIKQQISDNEDVIKGIPSSPGRVTGSCRFINARYIDQVNDWHEGDILLSWYTDPEWMHILSKSSGIVTAVGGFLCHASIIARELGIPCVVGIGPNNMKKIWNENYLTVDGDKGTVEVVKEKELK
;
A
#
# COMPACT_ATOMS: atom_id res chain seq x y z
N MET A 1 -30.80 9.84 10.64
CA MET A 1 -30.51 9.22 10.56
C MET A 1 -30.09 8.68 10.19
N LEU A 2 -30.01 8.62 9.86
CA LEU A 2 -29.61 7.92 9.57
C LEU A 2 -29.16 7.48 9.19
N GLN A 3 -29.24 7.84 8.99
CA GLN A 3 -28.93 7.24 8.74
C GLN A 3 -28.10 6.87 8.43
N TYR A 4 -27.81 7.27 8.55
CA TYR A 4 -27.21 6.53 8.42
C TYR A 4 -27.15 5.91 8.10
N ARG A 5 -27.66 5.83 7.74
CA ARG A 5 -27.88 5.06 7.46
C ARG A 5 -27.81 4.35 7.29
N PRO A 6 -27.90 4.41 7.35
CA PRO A 6 -28.07 3.55 7.18
C PRO A 6 -28.08 2.94 6.97
N VAL A 7 -28.25 2.83 7.31
CA VAL A 7 -28.20 1.82 6.87
C VAL A 7 -28.32 1.20 5.95
N THR A 8 -28.84 1.30 5.66
CA THR A 8 -28.80 0.87 4.51
C THR A 8 -27.97 -0.12 4.08
N SER A 9 -27.28 -0.15 4.49
CA SER A 9 -26.22 -0.56 3.86
C SER A 9 -25.61 -1.81 4.31
N LYS A 10 -26.33 -2.73 4.87
CA LYS A 10 -25.86 -4.06 5.17
C LYS A 10 -25.56 -4.84 3.90
N ILE A 11 -26.36 -4.60 2.87
CA ILE A 11 -26.13 -5.25 1.58
C ILE A 11 -24.86 -4.73 0.95
N ASP A 12 -24.64 -3.43 1.01
CA ASP A 12 -23.44 -2.83 0.43
C ASP A 12 -22.17 -3.28 1.14
N ILE A 13 -22.23 -3.36 2.46
CA ILE A 13 -21.06 -3.83 3.23
C ILE A 13 -20.75 -5.28 2.91
N LYS A 14 -21.80 -6.09 2.83
CA LYS A 14 -21.63 -7.50 2.53
C LYS A 14 -21.08 -7.70 1.13
N GLN A 15 -21.56 -6.89 0.19
CA GLN A 15 -21.07 -6.93 -1.17
C GLN A 15 -19.61 -6.50 -1.26
N GLN A 16 -19.25 -5.47 -0.52
CA GLN A 16 -17.85 -5.03 -0.48
C GLN A 16 -16.95 -6.10 0.08
N ILE A 17 -17.38 -6.78 1.12
CA ILE A 17 -16.59 -7.85 1.72
C ILE A 17 -16.40 -9.00 0.75
N SER A 18 -17.48 -9.41 0.09
CA SER A 18 -17.41 -10.56 -0.82
C SER A 18 -16.65 -10.24 -2.10
N ASP A 19 -16.78 -9.01 -2.61
CA ASP A 19 -16.13 -8.63 -3.85
C ASP A 19 -14.71 -8.16 -3.68
N ASN A 20 -14.35 -7.70 -2.48
CA ASN A 20 -13.10 -7.02 -2.25
C ASN A 20 -12.31 -7.57 -1.07
N GLU A 21 -12.48 -8.86 -0.77
CA GLU A 21 -11.76 -9.41 0.39
C GLU A 21 -10.25 -9.37 0.21
N ASP A 22 -9.79 -9.36 -1.06
CA ASP A 22 -8.37 -9.27 -1.36
C ASP A 22 -7.94 -7.86 -1.76
N VAL A 23 -8.85 -6.90 -1.70
CA VAL A 23 -8.57 -5.52 -2.09
C VAL A 23 -8.64 -4.62 -0.85
N ILE A 24 -7.56 -3.92 -0.62
CA ILE A 24 -7.43 -3.03 0.53
C ILE A 24 -7.50 -1.59 0.03
N LYS A 25 -8.23 -0.76 0.75
CA LYS A 25 -8.35 0.65 0.40
C LYS A 25 -7.55 1.53 1.34
N GLY A 26 -6.87 2.50 0.78
CA GLY A 26 -6.17 3.53 1.52
C GLY A 26 -6.37 4.86 0.84
N ILE A 27 -5.44 5.75 1.04
CA ILE A 27 -5.48 7.10 0.47
C ILE A 27 -4.65 7.12 -0.81
N PRO A 28 -5.25 7.48 -1.96
CA PRO A 28 -4.49 7.59 -3.22
C PRO A 28 -3.56 8.80 -3.12
N SER A 29 -2.26 8.53 -3.04
CA SER A 29 -1.28 9.57 -2.74
C SER A 29 -0.37 9.93 -3.89
N SER A 30 -0.11 9.00 -4.79
CA SER A 30 0.68 9.27 -5.98
C SER A 30 0.18 8.35 -7.08
N PRO A 31 -0.07 8.87 -8.28
CA PRO A 31 -0.74 8.10 -9.32
C PRO A 31 0.14 7.01 -9.91
N GLY A 32 -0.51 6.09 -10.61
CA GLY A 32 0.14 4.99 -11.28
C GLY A 32 -0.30 3.67 -10.73
N ARG A 33 0.04 2.61 -11.46
CA ARG A 33 -0.31 1.26 -11.08
C ARG A 33 0.88 0.36 -11.31
N VAL A 34 1.21 -0.45 -10.31
CA VAL A 34 2.35 -1.36 -10.41
C VAL A 34 2.01 -2.68 -9.77
N THR A 35 2.49 -3.75 -10.38
CA THR A 35 2.39 -5.10 -9.83
C THR A 35 3.82 -5.63 -9.70
N GLY A 36 4.16 -6.11 -8.53
CA GLY A 36 5.50 -6.62 -8.32
C GLY A 36 5.66 -7.26 -6.97
N SER A 37 6.87 -7.73 -6.73
CA SER A 37 7.20 -8.29 -5.43
C SER A 37 7.22 -7.18 -4.39
N CYS A 38 6.87 -7.53 -3.17
CA CYS A 38 6.78 -6.55 -2.10
C CYS A 38 7.61 -6.99 -0.91
N ARG A 39 7.95 -6.02 -0.10
CA ARG A 39 8.81 -6.26 1.04
C ARG A 39 8.44 -5.32 2.17
N PHE A 40 8.23 -5.89 3.36
CA PHE A 40 7.91 -5.10 4.54
C PHE A 40 9.21 -4.70 5.25
N ILE A 41 9.36 -3.41 5.50
CA ILE A 41 10.52 -2.87 6.21
C ILE A 41 10.03 -2.23 7.51
N ASN A 42 10.62 -2.69 8.61
CA ASN A 42 10.41 -2.09 9.92
C ASN A 42 11.45 -0.99 10.10
N ALA A 43 11.01 0.18 10.56
CA ALA A 43 11.89 1.33 10.73
C ALA A 43 13.15 1.02 11.54
N ARG A 44 13.02 0.13 12.50
CA ARG A 44 14.15 -0.21 13.37
C ARG A 44 15.32 -0.86 12.65
N TYR A 45 15.03 -1.51 11.54
CA TYR A 45 16.02 -2.35 10.86
C TYR A 45 16.39 -1.84 9.49
N ILE A 46 16.11 -0.58 9.23
CA ILE A 46 16.37 -0.02 7.89
C ILE A 46 17.85 -0.09 7.53
N ASP A 47 18.73 0.11 8.49
CA ASP A 47 20.15 0.07 8.25
C ASP A 47 20.67 -1.31 7.91
N GLN A 48 19.87 -2.35 8.14
CA GLN A 48 20.25 -3.72 7.87
C GLN A 48 19.76 -4.19 6.51
N VAL A 49 19.07 -3.33 5.76
CA VAL A 49 18.53 -3.69 4.46
C VAL A 49 19.57 -3.35 3.40
N ASN A 50 20.50 -4.28 3.20
CA ASN A 50 21.56 -4.11 2.21
C ASN A 50 21.23 -4.80 0.90
N ASP A 51 20.15 -5.60 0.89
CA ASP A 51 19.79 -6.42 -0.25
C ASP A 51 18.45 -6.00 -0.87
N TRP A 52 18.15 -4.71 -0.80
CA TRP A 52 16.92 -4.21 -1.43
C TRP A 52 16.99 -4.46 -2.93
N HIS A 53 15.99 -5.15 -3.45
CA HIS A 53 15.91 -5.40 -4.88
C HIS A 53 15.24 -4.23 -5.57
N GLU A 54 15.92 -3.66 -6.54
CA GLU A 54 15.37 -2.55 -7.28
C GLU A 54 14.05 -2.98 -7.94
N GLY A 55 13.02 -2.16 -7.76
CA GLY A 55 11.71 -2.46 -8.30
C GLY A 55 10.75 -3.12 -7.32
N ASP A 56 11.21 -3.46 -6.11
CA ASP A 56 10.31 -4.00 -5.11
C ASP A 56 9.36 -2.93 -4.60
N ILE A 57 8.16 -3.37 -4.21
CA ILE A 57 7.17 -2.50 -3.59
C ILE A 57 7.49 -2.44 -2.10
N LEU A 58 7.61 -1.22 -1.57
CA LEU A 58 7.90 -1.01 -0.17
C LEU A 58 6.63 -0.99 0.66
N LEU A 59 6.59 -1.86 1.68
CA LEU A 59 5.53 -1.85 2.68
C LEU A 59 6.15 -1.42 4.00
N SER A 60 5.51 -0.51 4.72
CA SER A 60 5.99 -0.10 6.04
C SER A 60 4.88 0.55 6.84
N TRP A 61 5.12 0.72 8.14
CA TRP A 61 4.22 1.49 8.98
C TRP A 61 4.19 2.95 8.53
N TYR A 62 5.35 3.51 8.26
CA TYR A 62 5.55 4.87 7.78
C TYR A 62 6.95 4.92 7.14
N THR A 63 7.29 6.02 6.50
CA THR A 63 8.63 6.18 5.93
C THR A 63 9.35 7.32 6.63
N ASP A 64 10.67 7.28 6.55
CA ASP A 64 11.55 8.24 7.18
C ASP A 64 12.43 8.90 6.12
N PRO A 65 12.76 10.18 6.25
CA PRO A 65 13.65 10.84 5.27
C PRO A 65 14.97 10.13 5.04
N GLU A 66 15.45 9.37 6.02
CA GLU A 66 16.71 8.64 5.88
C GLU A 66 16.62 7.46 4.92
N TRP A 67 15.41 7.12 4.47
CA TRP A 67 15.19 5.96 3.62
C TRP A 67 15.27 6.26 2.12
N MET A 68 15.78 7.43 1.75
CA MET A 68 15.78 7.83 0.34
C MET A 68 16.40 6.80 -0.59
N HIS A 69 17.46 6.14 -0.15
CA HIS A 69 18.13 5.14 -0.99
C HIS A 69 17.22 3.96 -1.33
N ILE A 70 16.30 3.59 -0.42
CA ILE A 70 15.34 2.53 -0.68
C ILE A 70 14.14 3.07 -1.45
N LEU A 71 13.65 4.24 -1.05
CA LEU A 71 12.49 4.83 -1.71
C LEU A 71 12.74 5.06 -3.19
N SER A 72 13.93 5.53 -3.54
CA SER A 72 14.27 5.81 -4.93
C SER A 72 14.38 4.56 -5.79
N LYS A 73 14.53 3.39 -5.17
CA LYS A 73 14.63 2.13 -5.88
C LYS A 73 13.34 1.32 -5.84
N SER A 74 12.32 1.86 -5.21
CA SER A 74 11.03 1.17 -5.07
C SER A 74 10.15 1.45 -6.28
N SER A 75 9.34 0.47 -6.66
CA SER A 75 8.38 0.65 -7.74
C SER A 75 7.03 1.11 -7.24
N GLY A 76 6.79 1.01 -5.94
CA GLY A 76 5.56 1.46 -5.30
C GLY A 76 5.78 1.55 -3.81
N ILE A 77 4.93 2.33 -3.13
CA ILE A 77 5.03 2.54 -1.69
C ILE A 77 3.66 2.38 -1.06
N VAL A 78 3.59 1.59 0.01
CA VAL A 78 2.35 1.42 0.79
C VAL A 78 2.69 1.59 2.26
N THR A 79 1.96 2.47 2.95
CA THR A 79 2.16 2.66 4.38
C THR A 79 0.87 2.44 5.16
N ALA A 80 1.02 1.97 6.39
CA ALA A 80 -0.13 1.76 7.26
C ALA A 80 -0.70 3.08 7.76
N VAL A 81 0.15 4.03 8.10
CA VAL A 81 -0.27 5.33 8.58
C VAL A 81 0.18 6.42 7.61
N GLY A 82 -0.47 7.57 7.68
CA GLY A 82 -0.11 8.70 6.86
C GLY A 82 -1.30 9.24 6.10
N GLY A 83 -1.09 10.37 5.46
CA GLY A 83 -2.10 11.05 4.69
C GLY A 83 -1.49 11.64 3.43
N PHE A 84 -2.28 12.41 2.72
CA PHE A 84 -1.86 12.96 1.43
C PHE A 84 -0.60 13.82 1.53
N LEU A 85 -0.36 14.43 2.69
CA LEU A 85 0.79 15.32 2.89
C LEU A 85 1.92 14.68 3.70
N CYS A 86 1.86 13.38 3.98
CA CYS A 86 2.92 12.73 4.73
C CYS A 86 4.17 12.57 3.86
N HIS A 87 5.28 12.25 4.49
CA HIS A 87 6.57 12.13 3.80
C HIS A 87 6.51 11.16 2.63
N ALA A 88 5.93 9.97 2.85
CA ALA A 88 5.85 8.96 1.78
C ALA A 88 5.10 9.49 0.56
N SER A 89 3.99 10.21 0.80
CA SER A 89 3.18 10.76 -0.28
C SER A 89 3.95 11.80 -1.08
N ILE A 90 4.61 12.70 -0.39
CA ILE A 90 5.37 13.78 -1.04
C ILE A 90 6.50 13.20 -1.88
N ILE A 91 7.26 12.28 -1.32
CA ILE A 91 8.40 11.70 -2.02
C ILE A 91 7.94 10.85 -3.20
N ALA A 92 6.86 10.07 -3.04
CA ALA A 92 6.35 9.26 -4.13
C ALA A 92 5.95 10.11 -5.32
N ARG A 93 5.30 11.25 -5.06
CA ARG A 93 4.92 12.16 -6.14
C ARG A 93 6.14 12.77 -6.82
N GLU A 94 7.19 13.07 -6.05
CA GLU A 94 8.43 13.59 -6.63
C GLU A 94 9.16 12.56 -7.48
N LEU A 95 9.12 11.31 -7.03
CA LEU A 95 9.79 10.23 -7.75
C LEU A 95 8.93 9.65 -8.88
N GLY A 96 7.65 10.00 -8.92
CA GLY A 96 6.74 9.51 -9.94
C GLY A 96 6.36 8.05 -9.78
N ILE A 97 6.29 7.56 -8.56
CA ILE A 97 5.93 6.16 -8.31
C ILE A 97 4.58 6.06 -7.61
N PRO A 98 3.82 4.98 -7.87
CA PRO A 98 2.51 4.80 -7.23
C PRO A 98 2.63 4.70 -5.71
N CYS A 99 1.67 5.30 -5.01
CA CYS A 99 1.70 5.29 -3.54
C CYS A 99 0.29 5.29 -2.97
N VAL A 100 0.07 4.40 -2.01
CA VAL A 100 -1.16 4.33 -1.23
C VAL A 100 -0.75 4.37 0.24
N VAL A 101 -1.28 5.33 0.99
CA VAL A 101 -0.96 5.46 2.40
C VAL A 101 -2.22 5.31 3.23
N GLY A 102 -2.02 5.11 4.53
CA GLY A 102 -3.15 5.07 5.46
C GLY A 102 -4.03 3.85 5.33
N ILE A 103 -3.48 2.71 4.93
CA ILE A 103 -4.30 1.49 4.82
C ILE A 103 -4.69 0.93 6.18
N GLY A 104 -4.02 1.34 7.24
CA GLY A 104 -4.29 0.90 8.59
C GLY A 104 -3.44 -0.28 9.02
N PRO A 105 -3.23 -0.44 10.33
CA PRO A 105 -2.36 -1.52 10.83
C PRO A 105 -2.93 -2.91 10.59
N ASN A 106 -4.23 -3.08 10.67
CA ASN A 106 -4.82 -4.41 10.46
C ASN A 106 -4.64 -4.85 9.01
N ASN A 107 -4.83 -3.93 8.07
CA ASN A 107 -4.64 -4.25 6.66
C ASN A 107 -3.18 -4.49 6.34
N MET A 108 -2.28 -3.73 6.96
CA MET A 108 -0.84 -3.97 6.77
C MET A 108 -0.46 -5.37 7.23
N LYS A 109 -1.02 -5.83 8.35
CA LYS A 109 -0.75 -7.17 8.86
C LYS A 109 -1.26 -8.26 7.93
N LYS A 110 -2.28 -7.98 7.14
CA LYS A 110 -2.80 -8.94 6.17
C LYS A 110 -1.86 -9.13 5.00
N ILE A 111 -1.08 -8.11 4.65
CA ILE A 111 -0.28 -8.16 3.42
C ILE A 111 1.22 -8.17 3.62
N TRP A 112 1.72 -7.94 4.83
CA TRP A 112 3.17 -7.81 5.01
C TRP A 112 3.96 -9.08 4.73
N ASN A 113 3.30 -10.24 4.71
CA ASN A 113 3.95 -11.52 4.38
C ASN A 113 3.62 -12.00 2.98
N GLU A 114 2.90 -11.21 2.20
CA GLU A 114 2.60 -11.59 0.83
C GLU A 114 3.81 -11.40 -0.06
N ASN A 115 3.83 -12.12 -1.17
CA ASN A 115 4.96 -12.05 -2.10
C ASN A 115 4.78 -11.01 -3.19
N TYR A 116 3.55 -10.85 -3.68
CA TYR A 116 3.27 -9.96 -4.80
C TYR A 116 2.01 -9.15 -4.56
N LEU A 117 2.07 -7.88 -4.91
CA LEU A 117 0.95 -6.97 -4.77
C LEU A 117 0.77 -6.14 -6.03
N THR A 118 -0.45 -5.66 -6.23
CA THR A 118 -0.73 -4.59 -7.18
C THR A 118 -1.09 -3.35 -6.37
N VAL A 119 -0.36 -2.27 -6.62
CA VAL A 119 -0.60 -0.99 -5.97
C VAL A 119 -1.17 -0.04 -7.02
N ASP A 120 -2.37 0.46 -6.77
CA ASP A 120 -3.03 1.41 -7.67
C ASP A 120 -3.13 2.75 -6.97
N GLY A 121 -2.24 3.65 -7.33
CA GLY A 121 -2.18 4.97 -6.71
C GLY A 121 -3.28 5.91 -7.18
N ASP A 122 -3.93 5.60 -8.30
CA ASP A 122 -5.05 6.40 -8.77
C ASP A 122 -6.30 6.09 -7.97
N LYS A 123 -6.55 4.82 -7.70
CA LYS A 123 -7.72 4.38 -6.94
C LYS A 123 -7.48 4.34 -5.45
N GLY A 124 -6.23 4.31 -5.01
CA GLY A 124 -5.91 4.15 -3.61
C GLY A 124 -6.11 2.74 -3.11
N THR A 125 -5.85 1.74 -3.95
CA THR A 125 -6.07 0.35 -3.60
C THR A 125 -4.79 -0.47 -3.65
N VAL A 126 -4.77 -1.52 -2.82
CA VAL A 126 -3.69 -2.51 -2.80
C VAL A 126 -4.34 -3.88 -2.88
N GLU A 127 -3.88 -4.69 -3.81
CA GLU A 127 -4.45 -5.99 -4.10
C GLU A 127 -3.40 -7.07 -3.99
N VAL A 128 -3.74 -8.18 -3.33
CA VAL A 128 -2.83 -9.33 -3.26
C VAL A 128 -2.91 -10.10 -4.57
N VAL A 129 -1.75 -10.43 -5.14
CA VAL A 129 -1.67 -11.17 -6.38
C VAL A 129 -1.15 -12.57 -6.04
N LYS A 130 -1.89 -13.58 -6.44
CA LYS A 130 -1.48 -14.96 -6.21
C LYS A 130 -0.54 -15.42 -7.33
N GLU A 131 0.43 -16.26 -6.97
CA GLU A 131 1.43 -16.69 -7.93
C GLU A 131 0.87 -17.22 -9.24
N LYS A 132 -0.21 -17.95 -9.16
CA LYS A 132 -0.82 -18.53 -10.37
C LYS A 132 -1.33 -17.48 -11.34
N GLU A 133 -1.56 -16.26 -10.85
CA GLU A 133 -2.05 -15.17 -11.71
C GLU A 133 -0.93 -14.45 -12.45
N LEU A 134 0.31 -14.72 -12.08
CA LEU A 134 1.45 -14.09 -12.71
C LEU A 134 1.88 -14.78 -14.01
N LYS A 135 1.31 -15.92 -14.29
CA LYS A 135 1.67 -16.68 -15.50
C LYS A 135 0.85 -16.24 -16.72
#